data_30d99bec761af445d52b9387bfd74bca
#
_entry.id   30d99bec761af445d52b9387bfd74bca
#
_cell.length_a   1.000
_cell.length_b   1.000
_cell.length_c   1.000
_cell.angle_alpha   90.00
_cell.angle_beta   90.00
_cell.angle_gamma   90.00
#
_symmetry.space_group_name_H-M   'P 1'
#
loop_
_entity.id
_entity.type
_entity.pdbx_description
1 polymer ?
#
loop_
_entity_poly.entity_id
_entity_poly.type
_entity_poly.pdbx_seq_one_letter_code
_entity_poly.pdbx_strand_id
1 'polypeptide(L)'
;QPLNWDEARSLARHPLIRIGGHTDTHPLLGLLTADAVREELRQSNAIIREQLGIETSLFAYPFGVRRYGAYSKRTEQLLHDTGYVCSMTSEISRARVGTGPWQIPRISLTQQDESRDAVAKAAGAYDWVGVAQSFYQSLFPNPHLGTPQ
;
A
#
# COMPACT_ATOMS: atom_id res chain seq x y z
N GLN A 1 -8.58 18.42 -2.82
CA GLN A 1 -9.97 17.94 -2.77
C GLN A 1 -9.97 16.45 -3.11
N PRO A 2 -10.68 15.60 -2.35
CA PRO A 2 -10.83 14.18 -2.70
C PRO A 2 -11.57 14.05 -4.05
N LEU A 3 -11.28 12.98 -4.79
CA LEU A 3 -12.00 12.63 -6.00
C LEU A 3 -13.47 12.30 -5.68
N ASN A 4 -14.37 12.72 -6.54
CA ASN A 4 -15.73 12.22 -6.52
C ASN A 4 -15.84 10.91 -7.34
N TRP A 5 -16.99 10.23 -7.25
CA TRP A 5 -17.18 8.94 -7.91
C TRP A 5 -17.19 9.01 -9.44
N ASP A 6 -17.60 10.15 -10.04
CA ASP A 6 -17.57 10.34 -11.51
C ASP A 6 -16.14 10.46 -12.01
N GLU A 7 -15.30 11.20 -11.29
CA GLU A 7 -13.88 11.30 -11.57
C GLU A 7 -13.19 9.93 -11.39
N ALA A 8 -13.51 9.20 -10.32
CA ALA A 8 -12.99 7.86 -10.08
C ALA A 8 -13.40 6.89 -11.20
N ARG A 9 -14.65 6.93 -11.66
CA ARG A 9 -15.13 6.15 -12.82
C ARG A 9 -14.38 6.52 -14.10
N SER A 10 -14.08 7.79 -14.30
CA SER A 10 -13.30 8.25 -15.46
C SER A 10 -11.87 7.68 -15.42
N LEU A 11 -11.21 7.73 -14.23
CA LEU A 11 -9.89 7.17 -14.03
C LEU A 11 -9.87 5.65 -14.23
N ALA A 12 -10.86 4.94 -13.70
CA ALA A 12 -10.95 3.48 -13.82
C ALA A 12 -11.03 2.98 -15.27
N ARG A 13 -11.56 3.81 -16.19
CA ARG A 13 -11.61 3.51 -17.62
C ARG A 13 -10.31 3.80 -18.36
N HIS A 14 -9.37 4.51 -17.75
CA HIS A 14 -8.12 4.90 -18.42
C HIS A 14 -7.17 3.70 -18.54
N PRO A 15 -6.60 3.41 -19.71
CA PRO A 15 -5.81 2.18 -19.94
C PRO A 15 -4.53 2.08 -19.11
N LEU A 16 -3.98 3.21 -18.67
CA LEU A 16 -2.77 3.27 -17.84
C LEU A 16 -3.03 3.31 -16.33
N ILE A 17 -4.30 3.32 -15.90
CA ILE A 17 -4.67 3.42 -14.48
C ILE A 17 -5.27 2.09 -14.02
N ARG A 18 -4.90 1.68 -12.82
CA ARG A 18 -5.51 0.56 -12.11
C ARG A 18 -5.95 1.04 -10.73
N ILE A 19 -7.17 0.73 -10.36
CA ILE A 19 -7.71 1.02 -9.03
C ILE A 19 -7.41 -0.18 -8.13
N GLY A 20 -6.94 0.09 -6.91
CA GLY A 20 -6.66 -0.91 -5.88
C GLY A 20 -7.43 -0.63 -4.60
N GLY A 21 -7.54 -1.65 -3.73
CA GLY A 21 -8.09 -1.51 -2.39
C GLY A 21 -7.13 -0.79 -1.44
N HIS A 22 -7.70 -0.11 -0.43
CA HIS A 22 -6.93 0.62 0.58
C HIS A 22 -7.64 0.60 1.95
N THR A 23 -8.42 -0.45 2.23
CA THR A 23 -9.37 -0.57 3.33
C THR A 23 -10.58 0.36 3.21
N ASP A 24 -11.53 0.22 4.13
CA ASP A 24 -12.72 1.09 4.21
C ASP A 24 -12.46 2.30 5.12
N THR A 25 -11.96 2.06 6.33
CA THR A 25 -11.81 3.11 7.36
C THR A 25 -10.36 3.56 7.59
N HIS A 26 -9.40 3.06 6.78
CA HIS A 26 -7.98 3.44 6.83
C HIS A 26 -7.26 3.10 8.16
N PRO A 27 -7.44 1.91 8.75
CA PRO A 27 -6.79 1.56 10.00
C PRO A 27 -5.37 1.01 9.80
N LEU A 28 -4.61 0.89 10.90
CA LEU A 28 -3.37 0.11 10.95
C LEU A 28 -3.72 -1.39 11.02
N LEU A 29 -3.68 -2.08 9.90
CA LEU A 29 -4.15 -3.47 9.78
C LEU A 29 -3.42 -4.45 10.70
N GLY A 30 -2.14 -4.22 10.99
CA GLY A 30 -1.37 -5.09 11.87
C GLY A 30 -1.83 -5.06 13.33
N LEU A 31 -2.62 -4.05 13.73
CA LEU A 31 -3.16 -3.90 15.08
C LEU A 31 -4.59 -4.46 15.23
N LEU A 32 -5.23 -4.82 14.12
CA LEU A 32 -6.58 -5.35 14.13
C LEU A 32 -6.62 -6.87 14.34
N THR A 33 -7.76 -7.38 14.80
CA THR A 33 -8.05 -8.82 14.75
C THR A 33 -8.19 -9.30 13.30
N ALA A 34 -8.04 -10.59 13.07
CA ALA A 34 -8.18 -11.16 11.73
C ALA A 34 -9.56 -10.89 11.10
N ASP A 35 -10.62 -10.95 11.90
CA ASP A 35 -11.99 -10.72 11.43
C ASP A 35 -12.21 -9.24 11.09
N ALA A 36 -11.67 -8.31 11.89
CA ALA A 36 -11.72 -6.90 11.56
C ALA A 36 -10.94 -6.57 10.27
N VAL A 37 -9.77 -7.20 10.05
CA VAL A 37 -9.04 -7.06 8.78
C VAL A 37 -9.89 -7.59 7.59
N ARG A 38 -10.48 -8.78 7.71
CA ARG A 38 -11.34 -9.32 6.64
C ARG A 38 -12.50 -8.38 6.32
N GLU A 39 -13.12 -7.80 7.34
CA GLU A 39 -14.24 -6.88 7.13
C GLU A 39 -13.80 -5.61 6.41
N GLU A 40 -12.69 -4.99 6.80
CA GLU A 40 -12.11 -3.84 6.10
C GLU A 40 -11.83 -4.12 4.61
N LEU A 41 -11.28 -5.29 4.32
CA LEU A 41 -10.97 -5.70 2.94
C LEU A 41 -12.25 -5.97 2.14
N ARG A 42 -13.23 -6.66 2.75
CA ARG A 42 -14.51 -6.98 2.12
C ARG A 42 -15.33 -5.73 1.80
N GLN A 43 -15.41 -4.79 2.74
CA GLN A 43 -16.14 -3.53 2.56
C GLN A 43 -15.49 -2.67 1.47
N SER A 44 -14.18 -2.51 1.51
CA SER A 44 -13.45 -1.79 0.46
C SER A 44 -13.73 -2.37 -0.94
N ASN A 45 -13.65 -3.70 -1.10
CA ASN A 45 -13.94 -4.36 -2.37
C ASN A 45 -15.40 -4.22 -2.80
N ALA A 46 -16.34 -4.30 -1.85
CA ALA A 46 -17.77 -4.11 -2.13
C ALA A 46 -18.06 -2.70 -2.66
N ILE A 47 -17.49 -1.68 -2.02
CA ILE A 47 -17.64 -0.29 -2.45
C ILE A 47 -17.03 -0.06 -3.84
N ILE A 48 -15.82 -0.56 -4.09
CA ILE A 48 -15.15 -0.44 -5.39
C ILE A 48 -16.01 -1.09 -6.48
N ARG A 49 -16.52 -2.29 -6.25
CA ARG A 49 -17.40 -2.99 -7.19
C ARG A 49 -18.69 -2.25 -7.44
N GLU A 50 -19.36 -1.79 -6.38
CA GLU A 50 -20.63 -1.05 -6.47
C GLU A 50 -20.47 0.27 -7.24
N GLN A 51 -19.43 1.05 -6.89
CA GLN A 51 -19.26 2.40 -7.43
C GLN A 51 -18.58 2.45 -8.80
N LEU A 52 -17.67 1.51 -9.06
CA LEU A 52 -16.85 1.53 -10.28
C LEU A 52 -17.17 0.38 -11.24
N GLY A 53 -17.90 -0.64 -10.82
CA GLY A 53 -18.21 -1.81 -11.62
C GLY A 53 -16.99 -2.70 -11.93
N ILE A 54 -15.94 -2.64 -11.13
CA ILE A 54 -14.71 -3.39 -11.34
C ILE A 54 -14.39 -4.29 -10.14
N GLU A 55 -13.66 -5.36 -10.39
CA GLU A 55 -12.98 -6.15 -9.37
C GLU A 55 -11.52 -5.71 -9.28
N THR A 56 -10.97 -5.63 -8.07
CA THR A 56 -9.56 -5.34 -7.87
C THR A 56 -8.85 -6.44 -7.10
N SER A 57 -7.65 -6.76 -7.53
CA SER A 57 -6.74 -7.67 -6.84
C SER A 57 -5.47 -6.97 -6.34
N LEU A 58 -5.42 -5.66 -6.48
CA LEU A 58 -4.31 -4.81 -6.03
C LEU A 58 -4.66 -4.15 -4.71
N PHE A 59 -3.71 -4.08 -3.80
CA PHE A 59 -3.89 -3.45 -2.50
C PHE A 59 -2.76 -2.48 -2.16
N ALA A 60 -3.04 -1.45 -1.40
CA ALA A 60 -2.04 -0.62 -0.75
C ALA A 60 -2.34 -0.56 0.75
N TYR A 61 -1.31 -0.78 1.58
CA TYR A 61 -1.50 -0.70 3.02
C TYR A 61 -1.74 0.75 3.48
N PRO A 62 -2.76 1.04 4.29
CA PRO A 62 -2.85 2.29 5.02
C PRO A 62 -1.56 2.55 5.80
N PHE A 63 -1.05 3.78 5.72
CA PHE A 63 0.26 4.19 6.24
C PHE A 63 1.45 3.46 5.60
N GLY A 64 1.37 2.18 5.32
CA GLY A 64 2.29 1.37 4.54
C GLY A 64 3.69 1.20 5.14
N VAL A 65 3.92 1.50 6.40
CA VAL A 65 5.21 1.39 7.09
C VAL A 65 5.11 0.29 8.16
N ARG A 66 5.97 -0.71 8.05
CA ARG A 66 5.98 -1.87 8.97
C ARG A 66 6.14 -1.45 10.43
N ARG A 67 7.03 -0.50 10.69
CA ARG A 67 7.31 -0.01 12.04
C ARG A 67 6.06 0.48 12.78
N TYR A 68 5.06 0.98 12.07
CA TYR A 68 3.81 1.45 12.67
C TYR A 68 2.74 0.37 12.80
N GLY A 69 3.05 -0.88 12.45
CA GLY A 69 2.06 -1.95 12.44
C GLY A 69 1.10 -1.88 11.26
N ALA A 70 1.49 -1.21 10.17
CA ALA A 70 0.65 -1.11 8.98
C ALA A 70 0.39 -2.48 8.35
N TYR A 71 1.34 -3.41 8.45
CA TYR A 71 1.24 -4.76 7.88
C TYR A 71 2.11 -5.77 8.65
N SER A 72 1.79 -7.04 8.48
CA SER A 72 2.47 -8.19 9.08
C SER A 72 2.31 -9.42 8.19
N LYS A 73 3.00 -10.52 8.49
CA LYS A 73 2.81 -11.80 7.79
C LYS A 73 1.36 -12.28 7.85
N ARG A 74 0.68 -12.05 8.97
CA ARG A 74 -0.75 -12.36 9.12
C ARG A 74 -1.61 -11.55 8.15
N THR A 75 -1.36 -10.24 8.01
CA THR A 75 -2.14 -9.40 7.08
C THR A 75 -1.87 -9.75 5.62
N GLU A 76 -0.64 -10.15 5.28
CA GLU A 76 -0.31 -10.68 3.94
C GLU A 76 -1.15 -11.93 3.61
N GLN A 77 -1.25 -12.88 4.56
CA GLN A 77 -2.07 -14.08 4.39
C GLN A 77 -3.55 -13.73 4.23
N LEU A 78 -4.07 -12.81 5.04
CA LEU A 78 -5.47 -12.38 4.95
C LEU A 78 -5.79 -11.69 3.61
N LEU A 79 -4.86 -10.90 3.07
CA LEU A 79 -4.97 -10.34 1.72
C LEU A 79 -5.04 -11.43 0.66
N HIS A 80 -4.15 -12.41 0.73
CA HIS A 80 -4.17 -13.56 -0.18
C HIS A 80 -5.51 -14.31 -0.11
N ASP A 81 -5.98 -14.62 1.10
CA ASP A 81 -7.21 -15.37 1.33
C ASP A 81 -8.47 -14.61 0.87
N THR A 82 -8.39 -13.28 0.76
CA THR A 82 -9.47 -12.42 0.27
C THR A 82 -9.37 -12.06 -1.21
N GLY A 83 -8.43 -12.70 -1.95
CA GLY A 83 -8.35 -12.60 -3.41
C GLY A 83 -7.41 -11.52 -3.94
N TYR A 84 -6.68 -10.82 -3.09
CA TYR A 84 -5.63 -9.93 -3.55
C TYR A 84 -4.41 -10.74 -4.03
N VAL A 85 -3.68 -10.20 -5.01
CA VAL A 85 -2.48 -10.85 -5.59
C VAL A 85 -1.20 -10.12 -5.24
N CYS A 86 -1.28 -8.84 -4.90
CA CYS A 86 -0.12 -8.09 -4.42
C CYS A 86 -0.54 -6.89 -3.57
N SER A 87 0.42 -6.38 -2.81
CA SER A 87 0.23 -5.19 -1.99
C SER A 87 1.45 -4.29 -1.97
N MET A 88 1.19 -2.98 -1.90
CA MET A 88 2.18 -1.92 -1.90
C MET A 88 2.35 -1.34 -0.50
N THR A 89 3.60 -1.06 -0.15
CA THR A 89 4.00 -0.40 1.09
C THR A 89 4.33 1.08 0.85
N SER A 90 4.62 1.84 1.91
CA SER A 90 5.21 3.19 1.83
C SER A 90 6.70 3.17 2.21
N GLU A 91 7.31 1.99 2.23
CA GLU A 91 8.77 1.89 2.34
C GLU A 91 9.41 2.46 1.08
N ILE A 92 10.33 3.40 1.27
CA ILE A 92 10.94 4.12 0.16
C ILE A 92 12.00 3.23 -0.49
N SER A 93 11.68 2.66 -1.63
CA SER A 93 12.60 1.83 -2.41
C SER A 93 12.03 1.60 -3.81
N ARG A 94 12.83 0.98 -4.67
CA ARG A 94 12.38 0.46 -5.96
C ARG A 94 12.11 -1.03 -5.84
N ALA A 95 11.06 -1.51 -6.50
CA ALA A 95 10.87 -2.94 -6.69
C ALA A 95 12.03 -3.50 -7.52
N ARG A 96 12.53 -4.68 -7.14
CA ARG A 96 13.63 -5.39 -7.80
C ARG A 96 13.21 -6.80 -8.14
N VAL A 97 13.96 -7.46 -9.01
CA VAL A 97 13.78 -8.89 -9.25
C VAL A 97 13.89 -9.63 -7.91
N GLY A 98 12.88 -10.42 -7.58
CA GLY A 98 12.79 -11.11 -6.27
C GLY A 98 12.04 -10.32 -5.19
N THR A 99 11.59 -9.08 -5.44
CA THR A 99 10.66 -8.41 -4.53
C THR A 99 9.38 -9.24 -4.41
N GLY A 100 9.03 -9.63 -3.19
CA GLY A 100 7.81 -10.40 -2.93
C GLY A 100 6.54 -9.59 -3.25
N PRO A 101 5.44 -10.24 -3.62
CA PRO A 101 4.22 -9.56 -4.07
C PRO A 101 3.52 -8.77 -2.95
N TRP A 102 3.80 -9.06 -1.69
CA TRP A 102 3.07 -8.50 -0.54
C TRP A 102 3.72 -7.27 0.10
N GLN A 103 4.89 -6.84 -0.39
CA GLN A 103 5.63 -5.70 0.15
C GLN A 103 6.30 -4.90 -0.97
N ILE A 104 5.57 -4.61 -2.03
CA ILE A 104 6.08 -3.83 -3.14
C ILE A 104 6.31 -2.39 -2.66
N PRO A 105 7.55 -1.90 -2.65
CA PRO A 105 7.85 -0.56 -2.19
C PRO A 105 7.34 0.49 -3.17
N ARG A 106 7.13 1.70 -2.68
CA ARG A 106 6.66 2.84 -3.49
C ARG A 106 7.62 4.01 -3.39
N ILE A 107 7.71 4.75 -4.47
CA ILE A 107 8.36 6.06 -4.50
C ILE A 107 7.27 7.11 -4.63
N SER A 108 7.21 8.01 -3.66
CA SER A 108 6.23 9.09 -3.65
C SER A 108 6.61 10.18 -4.64
N LEU A 109 5.63 10.61 -5.43
CA LEU A 109 5.68 11.84 -6.22
C LEU A 109 4.83 12.89 -5.52
N THR A 110 5.30 14.12 -5.53
CA THR A 110 4.64 15.28 -4.93
C THR A 110 4.26 16.29 -5.99
N GLN A 111 3.48 17.29 -5.64
CA GLN A 111 3.11 18.37 -6.56
C GLN A 111 4.30 19.26 -6.98
N GLN A 112 5.41 19.21 -6.23
CA GLN A 112 6.64 19.95 -6.56
C GLN A 112 7.54 19.15 -7.54
N ASP A 113 7.28 17.87 -7.75
CA ASP A 113 8.08 17.05 -8.66
C ASP A 113 7.74 17.37 -10.11
N GLU A 114 8.75 17.73 -10.88
CA GLU A 114 8.65 17.82 -12.33
C GLU A 114 8.87 16.45 -12.99
N SER A 115 8.62 16.34 -14.28
CA SER A 115 8.83 15.08 -15.02
C SER A 115 10.26 14.54 -14.88
N ARG A 116 11.27 15.42 -14.82
CA ARG A 116 12.67 15.03 -14.61
C ARG A 116 12.88 14.39 -13.22
N ASP A 117 12.20 14.91 -12.19
CA ASP A 117 12.32 14.40 -10.83
C ASP A 117 11.66 13.03 -10.71
N ALA A 118 10.52 12.83 -11.36
CA ALA A 118 9.86 11.54 -11.46
C ALA A 118 10.77 10.49 -12.13
N VAL A 119 11.42 10.85 -13.24
CA VAL A 119 12.38 9.97 -13.93
C VAL A 119 13.60 9.68 -13.04
N ALA A 120 14.17 10.69 -12.38
CA ALA A 120 15.32 10.53 -11.49
C ALA A 120 14.98 9.61 -10.30
N LYS A 121 13.80 9.81 -9.68
CA LYS A 121 13.29 8.93 -8.62
C LYS A 121 13.12 7.49 -9.10
N ALA A 122 12.50 7.29 -10.25
CA ALA A 122 12.34 5.96 -10.85
C ALA A 122 13.70 5.31 -11.20
N ALA A 123 14.69 6.10 -11.61
CA ALA A 123 16.05 5.65 -11.89
C ALA A 123 16.88 5.34 -10.61
N GLY A 124 16.42 5.71 -9.43
CA GLY A 124 17.06 5.38 -8.15
C GLY A 124 17.79 6.52 -7.45
N ALA A 125 17.60 7.76 -7.86
CA ALA A 125 18.22 8.92 -7.20
C ALA A 125 17.86 9.03 -5.71
N TYR A 126 16.78 8.38 -5.28
CA TYR A 126 16.28 8.37 -3.89
C TYR A 126 16.49 7.05 -3.15
N ASP A 127 17.21 6.09 -3.71
CA ASP A 127 17.46 4.78 -3.05
C ASP A 127 18.16 4.96 -1.70
N TRP A 128 19.02 5.95 -1.56
CA TRP A 128 19.70 6.28 -0.29
C TRP A 128 18.74 6.69 0.83
N VAL A 129 17.60 7.32 0.49
CA VAL A 129 16.56 7.69 1.46
C VAL A 129 15.94 6.42 2.07
N GLY A 130 15.69 5.39 1.25
CA GLY A 130 15.21 4.10 1.74
C GLY A 130 16.21 3.40 2.66
N VAL A 131 17.51 3.50 2.35
CA VAL A 131 18.57 2.98 3.23
C VAL A 131 18.57 3.74 4.57
N ALA A 132 18.48 5.07 4.53
CA ALA A 132 18.41 5.90 5.74
C ALA A 132 17.14 5.61 6.56
N GLN A 133 15.99 5.43 5.90
CA GLN A 133 14.73 5.03 6.54
C GLN A 133 14.87 3.68 7.25
N SER A 134 15.42 2.67 6.58
CA SER A 134 15.62 1.33 7.14
C SER A 134 16.58 1.37 8.33
N PHE A 135 17.66 2.13 8.23
CA PHE A 135 18.63 2.30 9.32
C PHE A 135 17.99 2.98 10.53
N TYR A 136 17.24 4.08 10.32
CA TYR A 136 16.50 4.74 11.39
C TYR A 136 15.50 3.80 12.07
N GLN A 137 14.77 3.01 11.29
CA GLN A 137 13.81 2.03 11.83
C GLN A 137 14.49 0.93 12.66
N SER A 138 15.72 0.53 12.31
CA SER A 138 16.49 -0.45 13.08
C SER A 138 17.00 0.09 14.42
N LEU A 139 17.35 1.37 14.47
CA LEU A 139 17.82 2.02 15.71
C LEU A 139 16.69 2.31 16.69
N PHE A 140 15.49 2.56 16.18
CA PHE A 140 14.33 2.95 16.99
C PHE A 140 13.15 2.00 16.71
N PRO A 141 13.24 0.72 17.13
CA PRO A 141 12.13 -0.22 16.98
C PRO A 141 10.91 0.29 17.76
N ASN A 142 9.71 0.07 17.20
CA ASN A 142 8.48 0.47 17.87
C ASN A 142 8.23 -0.47 19.07
N PRO A 143 8.23 0.05 20.31
CA PRO A 143 8.06 -0.78 21.50
C PRO A 143 6.65 -1.40 21.63
N HIS A 144 5.66 -0.93 20.85
CA HIS A 144 4.28 -1.41 20.89
C HIS A 144 4.00 -2.55 19.91
N LEU A 145 4.93 -2.89 19.04
CA LEU A 145 4.86 -4.08 18.20
C LEU A 145 5.68 -5.16 18.90
N GLY A 146 5.05 -5.89 19.83
CA GLY A 146 5.66 -7.07 20.46
C GLY A 146 6.21 -8.02 19.39
N THR A 147 7.27 -8.74 19.72
CA THR A 147 7.87 -9.82 18.90
C THR A 147 6.76 -10.69 18.31
N PRO A 148 6.84 -11.04 17.03
CA PRO A 148 5.86 -11.93 16.41
C PRO A 148 5.86 -13.27 17.15
N GLN A 149 4.71 -13.62 17.73
CA GLN A 149 4.39 -15.00 18.12
C GLN A 149 4.00 -15.81 16.89
#